data_4beae307611d61343b00b48d5651494c
#
_entry.id   4beae307611d61343b00b48d5651494c
#
_cell.length_a   1.000
_cell.length_b   1.000
_cell.length_c   1.000
_cell.angle_alpha   90.00
_cell.angle_beta   90.00
_cell.angle_gamma   90.00
#
_symmetry.space_group_name_H-M   'P 1'
#
loop_
_entity.id
_entity.type
_entity.pdbx_description
1 polymer ?
#
loop_
_entity_poly.entity_id
_entity_poly.type
_entity_poly.pdbx_seq_one_letter_code
_entity_poly.pdbx_strand_id
1 'polypeptide(L)'
;MQKSFLFVRTPDKHFIISRLTRVSRVRVPQTTRASSVPCLGWFFGSGLVARKDLQIVQSGERTNAAGKPVSNLLLLSLSDNEYRALRPHLEYVSLPNHLILHEAGGKLEFAYFPNRGLISLVVVMKDGKTVEAGIVGNEGFTGTPAAVGLKRSSLQAVVQITGDGFRVEVGALQKTLESAPRLQLILGRYAAVRSIQVAQTAACNRLHEIEQRLARWLLMTQDRVDSGSLAITHDFLATMLGTDRPSVSLAAGVLQRKKLIEYARGSVRIVNRKKLEDSACECYGVIRQYDGELGLKYPK
;
A
#
# COMPACT_ATOMS: atom_id res chain seq x y z
N MET A 1 -26.12 29.59 -5.01
CA MET A 1 -24.92 30.34 -5.46
C MET A 1 -23.90 29.34 -6.02
N GLN A 2 -23.88 29.20 -7.31
CA GLN A 2 -22.99 28.31 -8.04
C GLN A 2 -21.61 28.97 -8.15
N LYS A 3 -20.57 28.33 -7.60
CA LYS A 3 -19.18 28.82 -7.71
C LYS A 3 -18.56 28.20 -8.96
N SER A 4 -18.36 29.00 -9.98
CA SER A 4 -17.65 28.62 -11.21
C SER A 4 -16.13 28.74 -11.00
N PHE A 5 -15.39 27.67 -11.32
CA PHE A 5 -13.94 27.68 -11.37
C PHE A 5 -13.50 27.78 -12.83
N LEU A 6 -12.59 28.69 -13.11
CA LEU A 6 -11.98 28.81 -14.42
C LEU A 6 -10.61 28.12 -14.43
N PHE A 7 -10.41 27.15 -15.33
CA PHE A 7 -9.13 26.51 -15.56
C PHE A 7 -8.39 27.20 -16.70
N VAL A 8 -7.22 27.74 -16.43
CA VAL A 8 -6.35 28.31 -17.46
C VAL A 8 -5.16 27.39 -17.65
N ARG A 9 -4.93 26.96 -18.90
CA ARG A 9 -3.79 26.11 -19.31
C ARG A 9 -2.65 27.00 -19.76
N THR A 10 -1.48 26.86 -19.12
CA THR A 10 -0.24 27.51 -19.57
C THR A 10 0.54 26.59 -20.53
N PRO A 11 1.43 27.13 -21.40
CA PRO A 11 2.21 26.34 -22.36
C PRO A 11 3.09 25.26 -21.71
N ASP A 12 3.45 25.42 -20.44
CA ASP A 12 4.41 24.56 -19.71
C ASP A 12 3.75 23.46 -18.89
N LYS A 13 2.50 23.06 -19.17
CA LYS A 13 1.77 21.96 -18.51
C LYS A 13 1.57 22.08 -16.97
N HIS A 14 1.73 23.27 -16.39
CA HIS A 14 1.40 23.50 -14.97
C HIS A 14 -0.02 24.02 -14.79
N PHE A 15 -0.76 23.49 -13.82
CA PHE A 15 -2.09 23.97 -13.43
C PHE A 15 -1.98 24.87 -12.19
N ILE A 16 -2.47 26.11 -12.31
CA ILE A 16 -2.57 27.04 -11.17
C ILE A 16 -4.05 27.25 -10.85
N ILE A 17 -4.43 26.97 -9.60
CA ILE A 17 -5.76 27.29 -9.08
C ILE A 17 -5.71 28.71 -8.51
N SER A 18 -6.30 29.70 -9.20
CA SER A 18 -6.41 31.06 -8.69
C SER A 18 -7.83 31.36 -8.23
N ARG A 19 -7.94 31.92 -7.06
CA ARG A 19 -9.19 32.47 -6.52
C ARG A 19 -9.32 33.91 -7.04
N LEU A 20 -10.39 34.24 -7.78
CA LEU A 20 -10.71 35.61 -8.15
C LEU A 20 -11.17 36.39 -6.90
N THR A 21 -10.24 37.06 -6.22
CA THR A 21 -10.53 38.20 -5.34
C THR A 21 -10.03 39.45 -6.08
N ARG A 22 -10.86 40.50 -6.10
CA ARG A 22 -10.54 41.81 -6.68
C ARG A 22 -9.17 42.26 -6.18
N VAL A 23 -8.18 42.30 -7.05
CA VAL A 23 -6.87 42.86 -6.75
C VAL A 23 -6.89 44.34 -7.15
N SER A 24 -6.91 45.21 -6.15
CA SER A 24 -6.48 46.59 -6.29
C SER A 24 -5.00 46.62 -6.66
N ARG A 25 -4.64 47.35 -7.72
CA ARG A 25 -3.26 47.50 -8.19
C ARG A 25 -2.41 48.16 -7.10
N VAL A 26 -1.52 47.38 -6.51
CA VAL A 26 -0.40 47.91 -5.71
C VAL A 26 0.79 48.07 -6.65
N ARG A 27 1.27 49.33 -6.82
CA ARG A 27 2.54 49.66 -7.49
C ARG A 27 3.69 49.08 -6.63
N VAL A 28 4.48 48.21 -7.22
CA VAL A 28 5.77 47.79 -6.66
C VAL A 28 6.83 48.81 -7.06
N PRO A 29 7.60 49.40 -6.12
CA PRO A 29 8.76 50.22 -6.46
C PRO A 29 9.90 49.30 -6.91
N GLN A 30 10.50 49.61 -8.05
CA GLN A 30 11.81 49.09 -8.43
C GLN A 30 12.89 49.90 -7.67
N THR A 31 13.74 49.23 -6.91
CA THR A 31 15.16 49.51 -6.56
C THR A 31 15.50 48.56 -5.43
N THR A 32 16.58 47.85 -5.40
CA THR A 32 18.00 48.03 -5.41
C THR A 32 18.67 46.70 -5.02
N ARG A 33 19.76 46.41 -5.68
CA ARG A 33 20.91 45.54 -5.32
C ARG A 33 20.73 44.46 -4.25
N ALA A 34 21.02 43.23 -4.67
CA ALA A 34 21.28 42.06 -3.84
C ALA A 34 22.34 42.35 -2.77
N SER A 35 21.95 42.27 -1.50
CA SER A 35 22.82 41.98 -0.37
C SER A 35 22.58 40.54 0.04
N SER A 36 23.63 39.76 0.08
CA SER A 36 23.67 38.35 0.49
C SER A 36 23.16 38.24 1.93
N VAL A 37 21.96 37.67 2.07
CA VAL A 37 21.47 37.16 3.34
C VAL A 37 22.05 35.76 3.49
N PRO A 38 22.78 35.42 4.58
CA PRO A 38 23.22 34.05 4.78
C PRO A 38 21.97 33.16 4.99
N CYS A 39 21.82 32.15 4.14
CA CYS A 39 20.90 31.07 4.40
C CYS A 39 21.24 30.48 5.77
N LEU A 40 20.38 30.70 6.76
CA LEU A 40 20.35 29.88 7.96
C LEU A 40 20.05 28.47 7.51
N GLY A 41 21.10 27.67 7.38
CA GLY A 41 21.01 26.25 7.14
C GLY A 41 20.20 25.64 8.28
N TRP A 42 19.00 25.20 7.97
CA TRP A 42 18.30 24.24 8.80
C TRP A 42 19.15 22.97 8.75
N PHE A 43 19.91 22.75 9.80
CA PHE A 43 20.52 21.46 10.08
C PHE A 43 19.36 20.48 10.33
N PHE A 44 18.81 19.93 9.26
CA PHE A 44 18.25 18.59 9.32
C PHE A 44 19.44 17.69 9.63
N GLY A 45 19.55 17.29 10.89
CA GLY A 45 20.46 16.24 11.28
C GLY A 45 20.24 15.07 10.33
N SER A 46 21.21 14.83 9.47
CA SER A 46 21.29 13.70 8.56
C SER A 46 21.49 12.41 9.35
N GLY A 47 20.48 12.04 10.13
CA GLY A 47 20.25 10.68 10.58
C GLY A 47 19.68 9.86 9.42
N LEU A 48 20.28 9.93 8.22
CA LEU A 48 20.18 8.86 7.26
C LEU A 48 20.75 7.62 7.95
N VAL A 49 19.88 6.77 8.46
CA VAL A 49 20.24 5.38 8.78
C VAL A 49 20.79 4.82 7.48
N ALA A 50 22.11 4.74 7.40
CA ALA A 50 22.80 4.25 6.22
C ALA A 50 22.20 2.90 5.85
N ARG A 51 21.95 2.64 4.54
CA ARG A 51 21.50 1.37 3.98
C ARG A 51 22.33 0.14 4.43
N LYS A 52 23.45 0.35 5.11
CA LYS A 52 24.38 -0.70 5.58
C LYS A 52 23.93 -1.47 6.82
N ASP A 53 22.94 -0.99 7.58
CA ASP A 53 22.56 -1.61 8.86
C ASP A 53 21.33 -2.54 8.79
N LEU A 54 20.79 -2.80 7.62
CA LEU A 54 19.76 -3.81 7.44
C LEU A 54 20.44 -5.19 7.37
N GLN A 55 20.59 -5.86 8.51
CA GLN A 55 20.80 -7.30 8.54
C GLN A 55 19.60 -7.95 7.83
N ILE A 56 19.86 -8.51 6.64
CA ILE A 56 18.82 -9.20 5.87
C ILE A 56 18.76 -10.61 6.42
N VAL A 57 17.89 -10.81 7.38
CA VAL A 57 17.53 -12.14 7.88
C VAL A 57 16.71 -12.85 6.81
N GLN A 58 17.05 -14.09 6.49
CA GLN A 58 16.32 -14.86 5.49
C GLN A 58 14.98 -15.36 6.03
N SER A 59 14.04 -15.65 5.13
CA SER A 59 12.77 -16.26 5.48
C SER A 59 13.02 -17.60 6.21
N GLY A 60 12.38 -17.76 7.38
CA GLY A 60 12.50 -18.96 8.20
C GLY A 60 13.63 -18.93 9.24
N GLU A 61 14.61 -18.01 9.16
CA GLU A 61 15.66 -17.89 10.18
C GLU A 61 15.13 -17.32 11.52
N ARG A 62 14.02 -16.58 11.47
CA ARG A 62 13.32 -16.11 12.67
C ARG A 62 12.09 -16.94 12.95
N THR A 63 11.82 -17.16 14.23
CA THR A 63 10.64 -17.89 14.70
C THR A 63 9.95 -17.13 15.83
N ASN A 64 8.62 -17.26 15.96
CA ASN A 64 7.92 -16.81 17.16
C ASN A 64 8.30 -17.65 18.39
N ALA A 65 7.67 -17.37 19.55
CA ALA A 65 7.93 -18.11 20.79
C ALA A 65 7.58 -19.61 20.69
N ALA A 66 6.62 -19.98 19.83
CA ALA A 66 6.21 -21.37 19.58
C ALA A 66 7.00 -22.06 18.44
N GLY A 67 8.08 -21.47 17.95
CA GLY A 67 8.94 -22.05 16.90
C GLY A 67 8.38 -21.96 15.48
N LYS A 68 7.28 -21.21 15.22
CA LYS A 68 6.73 -21.03 13.89
C LYS A 68 7.58 -20.04 13.08
N PRO A 69 7.95 -20.38 11.83
CA PRO A 69 8.84 -19.57 11.00
C PRO A 69 8.19 -18.25 10.57
N VAL A 70 9.00 -17.20 10.47
CA VAL A 70 8.61 -15.86 10.00
C VAL A 70 9.07 -15.69 8.57
N SER A 71 8.15 -15.24 7.70
CA SER A 71 8.42 -14.84 6.32
C SER A 71 7.93 -13.43 6.01
N ASN A 72 7.31 -12.75 6.97
CA ASN A 72 6.90 -11.36 6.82
C ASN A 72 8.13 -10.45 6.76
N LEU A 73 8.24 -9.68 5.68
CA LEU A 73 9.44 -8.88 5.38
C LEU A 73 9.66 -7.73 6.39
N LEU A 74 8.58 -7.14 6.93
CA LEU A 74 8.72 -6.14 7.99
C LEU A 74 9.34 -6.76 9.25
N LEU A 75 8.86 -7.93 9.68
CA LEU A 75 9.39 -8.62 10.84
C LEU A 75 10.84 -9.08 10.63
N LEU A 76 11.18 -9.50 9.41
CA LEU A 76 12.57 -9.88 9.05
C LEU A 76 13.52 -8.69 8.98
N SER A 77 13.01 -7.45 8.74
CA SER A 77 13.83 -6.24 8.65
C SER A 77 14.18 -5.61 10.00
N LEU A 78 13.59 -6.08 11.09
CA LEU A 78 13.85 -5.58 12.44
C LEU A 78 15.27 -5.91 12.89
N SER A 79 15.84 -5.13 13.80
CA SER A 79 17.03 -5.53 14.54
C SER A 79 16.71 -6.69 15.50
N ASP A 80 17.73 -7.45 15.91
CA ASP A 80 17.52 -8.60 16.83
C ASP A 80 16.93 -8.18 18.17
N ASN A 81 17.29 -6.99 18.66
CA ASN A 81 16.76 -6.46 19.92
C ASN A 81 15.25 -6.14 19.78
N GLU A 82 14.86 -5.48 18.71
CA GLU A 82 13.44 -5.13 18.47
C GLU A 82 12.60 -6.37 18.16
N TYR A 83 13.17 -7.29 17.37
CA TYR A 83 12.51 -8.57 17.14
C TYR A 83 12.31 -9.36 18.43
N ARG A 84 13.31 -9.43 19.31
CA ARG A 84 13.19 -10.08 20.64
C ARG A 84 12.12 -9.44 21.51
N ALA A 85 11.96 -8.12 21.45
CA ALA A 85 10.92 -7.42 22.19
C ALA A 85 9.51 -7.76 21.67
N LEU A 86 9.34 -7.88 20.35
CA LEU A 86 8.05 -8.19 19.73
C LEU A 86 7.71 -9.69 19.75
N ARG A 87 8.73 -10.55 19.68
CA ARG A 87 8.62 -12.00 19.52
C ARG A 87 7.65 -12.70 20.49
N PRO A 88 7.60 -12.37 21.79
CA PRO A 88 6.66 -13.00 22.75
C PRO A 88 5.20 -12.73 22.43
N HIS A 89 4.91 -11.65 21.70
CA HIS A 89 3.56 -11.19 21.35
C HIS A 89 3.12 -11.68 19.97
N LEU A 90 3.99 -12.36 19.20
CA LEU A 90 3.67 -12.90 17.88
C LEU A 90 2.89 -14.21 18.02
N GLU A 91 1.57 -14.14 17.85
CA GLU A 91 0.69 -15.30 17.81
C GLU A 91 0.51 -15.77 16.37
N TYR A 92 0.87 -17.03 16.07
CA TYR A 92 0.68 -17.60 14.74
C TYR A 92 -0.79 -17.90 14.48
N VAL A 93 -1.28 -17.48 13.30
CA VAL A 93 -2.69 -17.63 12.90
C VAL A 93 -2.81 -18.10 11.45
N SER A 94 -3.82 -18.93 11.20
CA SER A 94 -4.29 -19.21 9.85
C SER A 94 -5.14 -18.04 9.34
N LEU A 95 -5.02 -17.73 8.06
CA LEU A 95 -5.74 -16.66 7.38
C LEU A 95 -6.58 -17.26 6.24
N PRO A 96 -7.72 -17.91 6.55
CA PRO A 96 -8.60 -18.49 5.53
C PRO A 96 -9.26 -17.39 4.69
N ASN A 97 -9.57 -17.71 3.43
CA ASN A 97 -10.28 -16.80 2.54
C ASN A 97 -11.60 -16.31 3.15
N HIS A 98 -11.94 -15.05 2.89
CA HIS A 98 -13.11 -14.33 3.42
C HIS A 98 -13.11 -14.06 4.94
N LEU A 99 -12.04 -14.39 5.67
CA LEU A 99 -11.92 -13.99 7.08
C LEU A 99 -11.82 -12.47 7.18
N ILE A 100 -12.74 -11.86 7.91
CA ILE A 100 -12.67 -10.44 8.26
C ILE A 100 -11.79 -10.29 9.49
N LEU A 101 -10.71 -9.54 9.36
CA LEU A 101 -9.73 -9.31 10.43
C LEU A 101 -10.12 -8.13 11.31
N HIS A 102 -10.73 -7.12 10.73
CA HIS A 102 -11.40 -6.01 11.42
C HIS A 102 -12.41 -5.33 10.51
N GLU A 103 -13.48 -4.83 11.11
CA GLU A 103 -14.56 -4.12 10.44
C GLU A 103 -14.22 -2.63 10.22
N ALA A 104 -14.82 -2.03 9.19
CA ALA A 104 -14.74 -0.59 8.97
C ALA A 104 -15.39 0.19 10.15
N GLY A 105 -14.66 1.16 10.71
CA GLY A 105 -15.08 1.90 11.90
C GLY A 105 -14.91 1.12 13.21
N GLY A 106 -14.59 -0.17 13.15
CA GLY A 106 -14.40 -1.04 14.31
C GLY A 106 -13.13 -0.71 15.10
N LYS A 107 -13.11 -1.14 16.37
CA LYS A 107 -11.92 -1.10 17.21
C LYS A 107 -10.88 -2.09 16.67
N LEU A 108 -9.63 -1.66 16.59
CA LEU A 108 -8.52 -2.53 16.24
C LEU A 108 -8.07 -3.29 17.49
N GLU A 109 -8.30 -4.59 17.51
CA GLU A 109 -7.84 -5.48 18.58
C GLU A 109 -6.46 -6.06 18.26
N PHE A 110 -6.23 -6.39 17.00
CA PHE A 110 -4.98 -6.99 16.54
C PHE A 110 -4.42 -6.27 15.31
N ALA A 111 -3.10 -6.25 15.21
CA ALA A 111 -2.34 -6.03 13.98
C ALA A 111 -1.92 -7.38 13.39
N TYR A 112 -2.03 -7.56 12.07
CA TYR A 112 -1.70 -8.82 11.40
C TYR A 112 -0.52 -8.63 10.46
N PHE A 113 0.45 -9.53 10.55
CA PHE A 113 1.66 -9.60 9.73
C PHE A 113 1.61 -10.88 8.90
N PRO A 114 1.10 -10.85 7.66
CA PRO A 114 1.03 -12.04 6.82
C PRO A 114 2.41 -12.60 6.51
N ASN A 115 2.58 -13.92 6.60
CA ASN A 115 3.70 -14.63 6.00
C ASN A 115 3.40 -14.97 4.54
N ARG A 116 2.16 -15.40 4.29
CA ARG A 116 1.61 -15.77 2.97
C ARG A 116 0.16 -15.33 2.88
N GLY A 117 -0.34 -15.31 1.66
CA GLY A 117 -1.70 -14.89 1.37
C GLY A 117 -1.81 -13.40 1.07
N LEU A 118 -3.04 -12.93 0.89
CA LEU A 118 -3.34 -11.54 0.54
C LEU A 118 -4.52 -11.04 1.36
N ILE A 119 -4.38 -9.86 1.91
CA ILE A 119 -5.42 -9.13 2.63
C ILE A 119 -5.79 -7.90 1.82
N SER A 120 -7.08 -7.71 1.53
CA SER A 120 -7.59 -6.47 0.96
C SER A 120 -8.05 -5.52 2.05
N LEU A 121 -7.72 -4.26 1.87
CA LEU A 121 -8.23 -3.14 2.67
C LEU A 121 -9.32 -2.46 1.84
N VAL A 122 -10.56 -2.58 2.27
CA VAL A 122 -11.72 -2.12 1.52
C VAL A 122 -12.46 -0.99 2.25
N VAL A 123 -12.94 -0.03 1.46
CA VAL A 123 -13.92 0.97 1.91
C VAL A 123 -15.29 0.33 1.80
N VAL A 124 -16.09 0.42 2.87
CA VAL A 124 -17.47 -0.06 2.89
C VAL A 124 -18.40 1.14 2.90
N MET A 125 -19.26 1.24 1.91
CA MET A 125 -20.24 2.32 1.78
C MET A 125 -21.54 1.99 2.53
N LYS A 126 -22.37 2.99 2.82
CA LYS A 126 -23.65 2.81 3.54
C LYS A 126 -24.64 1.89 2.83
N ASP A 127 -24.59 1.79 1.52
CA ASP A 127 -25.40 0.90 0.68
C ASP A 127 -24.84 -0.52 0.58
N GLY A 128 -23.78 -0.84 1.32
CA GLY A 128 -23.10 -2.13 1.34
C GLY A 128 -22.10 -2.35 0.21
N LYS A 129 -21.99 -1.44 -0.75
CA LYS A 129 -20.95 -1.54 -1.79
C LYS A 129 -19.56 -1.37 -1.18
N THR A 130 -18.62 -2.10 -1.76
CA THR A 130 -17.22 -2.07 -1.35
C THR A 130 -16.31 -1.78 -2.53
N VAL A 131 -15.20 -1.11 -2.24
CA VAL A 131 -14.12 -0.91 -3.21
C VAL A 131 -12.78 -1.06 -2.50
N GLU A 132 -11.82 -1.71 -3.16
CA GLU A 132 -10.49 -1.87 -2.60
C GLU A 132 -9.71 -0.56 -2.63
N ALA A 133 -9.20 -0.19 -1.48
CA ALA A 133 -8.27 0.93 -1.31
C ALA A 133 -6.81 0.48 -1.41
N GLY A 134 -6.53 -0.78 -1.09
CA GLY A 134 -5.20 -1.36 -1.20
C GLY A 134 -5.11 -2.80 -0.73
N ILE A 135 -3.97 -3.43 -0.97
CA ILE A 135 -3.67 -4.82 -0.62
C ILE A 135 -2.44 -4.91 0.27
N VAL A 136 -2.40 -5.93 1.13
CA VAL A 136 -1.31 -6.25 2.06
C VAL A 136 -0.94 -7.72 1.90
N GLY A 137 0.33 -7.99 1.65
CA GLY A 137 0.92 -9.32 1.63
C GLY A 137 2.03 -9.45 2.67
N ASN A 138 3.02 -10.29 2.39
CA ASN A 138 4.16 -10.53 3.27
C ASN A 138 5.09 -9.31 3.46
N GLU A 139 4.94 -8.28 2.65
CA GLU A 139 5.69 -7.02 2.74
C GLU A 139 5.17 -6.07 3.81
N GLY A 140 4.03 -6.38 4.42
CA GLY A 140 3.33 -5.40 5.22
C GLY A 140 2.59 -5.95 6.44
N PHE A 141 1.73 -5.10 6.98
CA PHE A 141 0.84 -5.45 8.07
C PHE A 141 -0.48 -4.70 7.98
N THR A 142 -1.55 -5.24 8.61
CA THR A 142 -2.82 -4.53 8.81
C THR A 142 -2.84 -3.86 10.17
N GLY A 143 -3.78 -2.92 10.35
CA GLY A 143 -3.88 -2.19 11.61
C GLY A 143 -2.89 -1.02 11.68
N THR A 144 -2.48 -0.47 10.55
CA THR A 144 -1.57 0.68 10.45
C THR A 144 -1.96 1.87 11.34
N PRO A 145 -3.25 2.21 11.56
CA PRO A 145 -3.62 3.26 12.51
C PRO A 145 -3.13 3.00 13.95
N ALA A 146 -3.06 1.73 14.37
CA ALA A 146 -2.57 1.39 15.72
C ALA A 146 -1.10 1.73 15.94
N ALA A 147 -0.27 1.70 14.89
CA ALA A 147 1.14 2.06 14.97
C ALA A 147 1.38 3.54 15.31
N VAL A 148 0.38 4.40 15.09
CA VAL A 148 0.40 5.83 15.42
C VAL A 148 -0.60 6.20 16.52
N GLY A 149 -1.04 5.23 17.31
CA GLY A 149 -1.88 5.45 18.49
C GLY A 149 -3.39 5.55 18.21
N LEU A 150 -3.84 5.41 16.97
CA LEU A 150 -5.26 5.41 16.65
C LEU A 150 -5.89 4.04 16.99
N LYS A 151 -7.13 4.06 17.48
CA LYS A 151 -7.81 2.86 17.99
C LYS A 151 -8.79 2.21 16.99
N ARG A 152 -9.05 2.87 15.86
CA ARG A 152 -10.04 2.45 14.87
C ARG A 152 -9.48 2.60 13.46
N SER A 153 -10.02 1.82 12.53
CA SER A 153 -9.74 1.93 11.09
C SER A 153 -11.02 2.27 10.35
N SER A 154 -10.95 3.17 9.38
CA SER A 154 -12.06 3.43 8.44
C SER A 154 -12.20 2.34 7.37
N LEU A 155 -11.19 1.48 7.23
CA LEU A 155 -11.17 0.39 6.27
C LEU A 155 -11.51 -0.92 6.96
N GLN A 156 -12.25 -1.80 6.28
CA GLN A 156 -12.35 -3.21 6.62
C GLN A 156 -11.12 -3.94 6.07
N ALA A 157 -10.57 -4.89 6.83
CA ALA A 157 -9.53 -5.80 6.34
C ALA A 157 -10.10 -7.20 6.19
N VAL A 158 -10.01 -7.75 4.98
CA VAL A 158 -10.54 -9.08 4.65
C VAL A 158 -9.48 -9.91 3.91
N VAL A 159 -9.33 -11.16 4.30
CA VAL A 159 -8.43 -12.10 3.64
C VAL A 159 -9.00 -12.47 2.27
N GLN A 160 -8.23 -12.27 1.20
CA GLN A 160 -8.63 -12.54 -0.17
C GLN A 160 -7.96 -13.79 -0.75
N ILE A 161 -6.72 -14.04 -0.36
CA ILE A 161 -6.02 -15.26 -0.72
C ILE A 161 -5.59 -15.92 0.59
N THR A 162 -6.00 -17.17 0.76
CA THR A 162 -5.68 -17.98 1.94
C THR A 162 -4.18 -17.99 2.20
N GLY A 163 -3.82 -17.85 3.47
CA GLY A 163 -2.44 -17.89 3.91
C GLY A 163 -2.31 -18.12 5.40
N ASP A 164 -1.23 -17.62 5.95
CA ASP A 164 -0.91 -17.65 7.36
C ASP A 164 -0.05 -16.44 7.73
N GLY A 165 0.14 -16.23 9.01
CA GLY A 165 0.99 -15.15 9.51
C GLY A 165 0.95 -15.04 11.01
N PHE A 166 1.21 -13.84 11.48
CA PHE A 166 1.19 -13.54 12.91
C PHE A 166 0.21 -12.40 13.19
N ARG A 167 -0.44 -12.47 14.35
CA ARG A 167 -1.15 -11.34 14.92
C ARG A 167 -0.49 -10.90 16.22
N VAL A 168 -0.62 -9.61 16.50
CA VAL A 168 -0.17 -9.00 17.75
C VAL A 168 -1.31 -8.19 18.30
N GLU A 169 -1.63 -8.33 19.59
CA GLU A 169 -2.60 -7.46 20.23
C GLU A 169 -2.14 -5.99 20.15
N VAL A 170 -3.04 -5.09 19.81
CA VAL A 170 -2.72 -3.66 19.62
C VAL A 170 -2.11 -3.04 20.86
N GLY A 171 -2.61 -3.40 22.06
CA GLY A 171 -2.03 -2.91 23.32
C GLY A 171 -0.58 -3.35 23.52
N ALA A 172 -0.26 -4.63 23.24
CA ALA A 172 1.09 -5.15 23.32
C ALA A 172 2.01 -4.52 22.25
N LEU A 173 1.51 -4.32 21.02
CA LEU A 173 2.25 -3.63 19.97
C LEU A 173 2.59 -2.20 20.40
N GLN A 174 1.62 -1.41 20.85
CA GLN A 174 1.83 -0.02 21.28
C GLN A 174 2.86 0.07 22.42
N LYS A 175 2.76 -0.80 23.42
CA LYS A 175 3.73 -0.86 24.50
C LYS A 175 5.15 -1.21 24.00
N THR A 176 5.25 -2.12 23.04
CA THR A 176 6.55 -2.46 22.43
C THR A 176 7.13 -1.28 21.68
N LEU A 177 6.30 -0.49 20.97
CA LEU A 177 6.74 0.68 20.21
C LEU A 177 7.37 1.77 21.09
N GLU A 178 6.95 1.90 22.35
CA GLU A 178 7.53 2.88 23.29
C GLU A 178 9.03 2.63 23.53
N SER A 179 9.48 1.37 23.47
CA SER A 179 10.87 0.96 23.67
C SER A 179 11.61 0.56 22.39
N ALA A 180 10.95 0.59 21.23
CA ALA A 180 11.46 0.14 19.94
C ALA A 180 11.31 1.22 18.86
N PRO A 181 12.10 2.31 18.90
CA PRO A 181 11.92 3.48 18.03
C PRO A 181 12.14 3.16 16.55
N ARG A 182 12.98 2.19 16.22
CA ARG A 182 13.19 1.74 14.84
C ARG A 182 11.98 0.97 14.30
N LEU A 183 11.38 0.09 15.11
CA LEU A 183 10.12 -0.56 14.77
C LEU A 183 9.03 0.48 14.52
N GLN A 184 8.89 1.47 15.41
CA GLN A 184 7.94 2.57 15.23
C GLN A 184 8.17 3.31 13.90
N LEU A 185 9.42 3.62 13.57
CA LEU A 185 9.80 4.28 12.32
C LEU A 185 9.43 3.43 11.09
N ILE A 186 9.72 2.12 11.12
CA ILE A 186 9.43 1.19 10.00
C ILE A 186 7.92 1.08 9.79
N LEU A 187 7.13 0.89 10.86
CA LEU A 187 5.68 0.82 10.75
C LEU A 187 5.07 2.15 10.30
N GLY A 188 5.61 3.28 10.74
CA GLY A 188 5.22 4.62 10.28
C GLY A 188 5.52 4.85 8.80
N ARG A 189 6.72 4.45 8.32
CA ARG A 189 7.07 4.49 6.90
C ARG A 189 6.13 3.61 6.07
N TYR A 190 5.84 2.41 6.53
CA TYR A 190 4.89 1.53 5.85
C TYR A 190 3.51 2.19 5.76
N ALA A 191 3.00 2.79 6.84
CA ALA A 191 1.74 3.52 6.82
C ALA A 191 1.73 4.68 5.81
N ALA A 192 2.84 5.43 5.68
CA ALA A 192 3.00 6.50 4.69
C ALA A 192 2.97 5.95 3.26
N VAL A 193 3.70 4.87 2.97
CA VAL A 193 3.69 4.20 1.65
C VAL A 193 2.29 3.67 1.32
N ARG A 194 1.57 3.14 2.30
CA ARG A 194 0.16 2.73 2.12
C ARG A 194 -0.74 3.91 1.75
N SER A 195 -0.55 5.08 2.35
CA SER A 195 -1.31 6.29 1.98
C SER A 195 -1.06 6.70 0.52
N ILE A 196 0.18 6.59 0.04
CA ILE A 196 0.53 6.82 -1.37
C ILE A 196 -0.19 5.82 -2.28
N GLN A 197 -0.21 4.54 -1.92
CA GLN A 197 -0.94 3.52 -2.69
C GLN A 197 -2.44 3.84 -2.77
N VAL A 198 -3.07 4.26 -1.65
CA VAL A 198 -4.50 4.63 -1.62
C VAL A 198 -4.75 5.83 -2.53
N ALA A 199 -3.93 6.88 -2.45
CA ALA A 199 -4.05 8.06 -3.31
C ALA A 199 -3.90 7.69 -4.79
N GLN A 200 -2.90 6.86 -5.12
CA GLN A 200 -2.67 6.39 -6.48
C GLN A 200 -3.81 5.50 -6.99
N THR A 201 -4.39 4.67 -6.12
CA THR A 201 -5.56 3.84 -6.45
C THR A 201 -6.79 4.70 -6.73
N ALA A 202 -7.03 5.75 -5.96
CA ALA A 202 -8.14 6.68 -6.18
C ALA A 202 -8.01 7.39 -7.53
N ALA A 203 -6.82 7.92 -7.87
CA ALA A 203 -6.54 8.52 -9.17
C ALA A 203 -6.71 7.49 -10.32
N CYS A 204 -6.14 6.30 -10.16
CA CYS A 204 -6.21 5.21 -11.13
C CYS A 204 -7.65 4.79 -11.43
N ASN A 205 -8.50 4.67 -10.41
CA ASN A 205 -9.90 4.29 -10.57
C ASN A 205 -10.70 5.30 -11.39
N ARG A 206 -10.29 6.57 -11.43
CA ARG A 206 -10.98 7.63 -12.19
C ARG A 206 -10.39 7.87 -13.58
N LEU A 207 -9.09 7.69 -13.76
CA LEU A 207 -8.36 8.20 -14.93
C LEU A 207 -7.91 7.10 -15.91
N HIS A 208 -7.83 5.83 -15.48
CA HIS A 208 -7.31 4.76 -16.31
C HIS A 208 -8.38 3.75 -16.72
N GLU A 209 -8.18 3.17 -17.90
CA GLU A 209 -9.04 2.13 -18.46
C GLU A 209 -8.97 0.83 -17.64
N ILE A 210 -10.07 0.07 -17.65
CA ILE A 210 -10.21 -1.14 -16.83
C ILE A 210 -9.15 -2.21 -17.14
N GLU A 211 -8.68 -2.31 -18.40
CA GLU A 211 -7.61 -3.24 -18.79
C GLU A 211 -6.30 -2.89 -18.07
N GLN A 212 -5.93 -1.61 -18.06
CA GLN A 212 -4.71 -1.12 -17.39
C GLN A 212 -4.78 -1.32 -15.88
N ARG A 213 -5.96 -1.09 -15.30
CA ARG A 213 -6.24 -1.27 -13.87
C ARG A 213 -6.16 -2.73 -13.47
N LEU A 214 -6.72 -3.63 -14.30
CA LEU A 214 -6.64 -5.08 -14.10
C LEU A 214 -5.19 -5.57 -14.19
N ALA A 215 -4.43 -5.13 -15.20
CA ALA A 215 -3.01 -5.47 -15.33
C ALA A 215 -2.22 -5.02 -14.09
N ARG A 216 -2.40 -3.78 -13.62
CA ARG A 216 -1.80 -3.25 -12.39
C ARG A 216 -2.14 -4.12 -11.19
N TRP A 217 -3.42 -4.44 -11.00
CA TRP A 217 -3.89 -5.21 -9.86
C TRP A 217 -3.28 -6.62 -9.83
N LEU A 218 -3.24 -7.30 -10.97
CA LEU A 218 -2.64 -8.63 -11.10
C LEU A 218 -1.14 -8.63 -10.77
N LEU A 219 -0.42 -7.63 -11.25
CA LEU A 219 1.01 -7.46 -10.96
C LEU A 219 1.26 -7.19 -9.48
N MET A 220 0.50 -6.28 -8.87
CA MET A 220 0.61 -5.97 -7.45
C MET A 220 0.30 -7.19 -6.57
N THR A 221 -0.66 -8.02 -6.98
CA THR A 221 -0.99 -9.26 -6.28
C THR A 221 0.13 -10.28 -6.43
N GLN A 222 0.66 -10.47 -7.65
CA GLN A 222 1.77 -11.39 -7.90
C GLN A 222 3.04 -10.99 -7.12
N ASP A 223 3.29 -9.70 -6.95
CA ASP A 223 4.42 -9.20 -6.15
C ASP A 223 4.34 -9.61 -4.67
N ARG A 224 3.14 -9.91 -4.17
CA ARG A 224 2.84 -10.16 -2.75
C ARG A 224 2.53 -11.62 -2.43
N VAL A 225 2.17 -12.37 -3.45
CA VAL A 225 1.79 -13.78 -3.30
C VAL A 225 2.78 -14.64 -4.07
N ASP A 226 3.52 -15.47 -3.35
CA ASP A 226 4.45 -16.43 -3.97
C ASP A 226 3.67 -17.58 -4.60
N SER A 227 2.95 -17.27 -5.70
CA SER A 227 2.16 -18.25 -6.46
C SER A 227 2.14 -17.89 -7.94
N GLY A 228 2.37 -18.87 -8.79
CA GLY A 228 2.24 -18.75 -10.24
C GLY A 228 0.79 -18.64 -10.74
N SER A 229 -0.19 -18.92 -9.87
CA SER A 229 -1.62 -18.89 -10.19
C SER A 229 -2.41 -18.26 -9.04
N LEU A 230 -3.31 -17.38 -9.39
CA LEU A 230 -4.14 -16.61 -8.46
C LEU A 230 -5.58 -17.12 -8.53
N ALA A 231 -6.09 -17.70 -7.44
CA ALA A 231 -7.49 -18.14 -7.35
C ALA A 231 -8.41 -16.92 -7.19
N ILE A 232 -8.89 -16.38 -8.32
CA ILE A 232 -9.62 -15.11 -8.38
C ILE A 232 -10.73 -15.20 -9.42
N THR A 233 -11.96 -14.82 -9.03
CA THR A 233 -13.12 -14.75 -9.92
C THR A 233 -13.30 -13.37 -10.56
N HIS A 234 -14.04 -13.28 -11.67
CA HIS A 234 -14.38 -11.97 -12.27
C HIS A 234 -15.29 -11.14 -11.36
N ASP A 235 -16.19 -11.76 -10.60
CA ASP A 235 -17.04 -11.06 -9.64
C ASP A 235 -16.20 -10.40 -8.54
N PHE A 236 -15.22 -11.14 -8.05
CA PHE A 236 -14.26 -10.60 -7.08
C PHE A 236 -13.46 -9.43 -7.67
N LEU A 237 -12.88 -9.60 -8.87
CA LEU A 237 -12.13 -8.53 -9.53
C LEU A 237 -13.01 -7.29 -9.79
N ALA A 238 -14.29 -7.48 -10.12
CA ALA A 238 -15.24 -6.38 -10.30
C ALA A 238 -15.38 -5.54 -9.01
N THR A 239 -15.54 -6.21 -7.88
CA THR A 239 -15.59 -5.55 -6.56
C THR A 239 -14.29 -4.82 -6.25
N MET A 240 -13.13 -5.47 -6.44
CA MET A 240 -11.82 -4.88 -6.12
C MET A 240 -11.48 -3.69 -7.02
N LEU A 241 -11.84 -3.77 -8.30
CA LEU A 241 -11.62 -2.69 -9.25
C LEU A 241 -12.73 -1.62 -9.24
N GLY A 242 -13.77 -1.78 -8.42
CA GLY A 242 -14.89 -0.84 -8.37
C GLY A 242 -15.60 -0.68 -9.72
N THR A 243 -15.91 -1.80 -10.38
CA THR A 243 -16.56 -1.86 -11.70
C THR A 243 -17.54 -3.03 -11.75
N ASP A 244 -18.12 -3.31 -12.91
CA ASP A 244 -19.01 -4.45 -13.13
C ASP A 244 -18.26 -5.67 -13.71
N ARG A 245 -18.84 -6.87 -13.52
CA ARG A 245 -18.30 -8.13 -14.02
C ARG A 245 -18.12 -8.18 -15.55
N PRO A 246 -19.08 -7.71 -16.39
CA PRO A 246 -18.90 -7.63 -17.83
C PRO A 246 -17.63 -6.86 -18.24
N SER A 247 -17.39 -5.70 -17.65
CA SER A 247 -16.19 -4.89 -17.90
C SER A 247 -14.91 -5.64 -17.58
N VAL A 248 -14.86 -6.34 -16.44
CA VAL A 248 -13.72 -7.21 -16.09
C VAL A 248 -13.55 -8.35 -17.09
N SER A 249 -14.65 -8.99 -17.51
CA SER A 249 -14.60 -10.10 -18.48
C SER A 249 -14.04 -9.64 -19.83
N LEU A 250 -14.43 -8.46 -20.29
CA LEU A 250 -13.90 -7.86 -21.53
C LEU A 250 -12.41 -7.55 -21.39
N ALA A 251 -11.99 -6.89 -20.30
CA ALA A 251 -10.59 -6.55 -20.03
C ALA A 251 -9.71 -7.81 -19.93
N ALA A 252 -10.16 -8.83 -19.18
CA ALA A 252 -9.45 -10.10 -19.08
C ALA A 252 -9.32 -10.78 -20.45
N GLY A 253 -10.39 -10.76 -21.28
CA GLY A 253 -10.38 -11.26 -22.63
C GLY A 253 -9.37 -10.55 -23.53
N VAL A 254 -9.18 -9.24 -23.38
CA VAL A 254 -8.14 -8.49 -24.11
C VAL A 254 -6.75 -8.94 -23.68
N LEU A 255 -6.48 -9.02 -22.38
CA LEU A 255 -5.18 -9.48 -21.86
C LEU A 255 -4.86 -10.92 -22.27
N GLN A 256 -5.88 -11.81 -22.34
CA GLN A 256 -5.72 -13.19 -22.85
C GLN A 256 -5.39 -13.22 -24.33
N ARG A 257 -6.11 -12.48 -25.20
CA ARG A 257 -5.80 -12.39 -26.63
C ARG A 257 -4.38 -11.88 -26.89
N LYS A 258 -3.89 -10.96 -26.04
CA LYS A 258 -2.50 -10.48 -26.06
C LYS A 258 -1.49 -11.50 -25.49
N LYS A 259 -1.95 -12.66 -25.02
CA LYS A 259 -1.14 -13.73 -24.37
C LYS A 259 -0.36 -13.22 -23.15
N LEU A 260 -0.95 -12.33 -22.38
CA LEU A 260 -0.36 -11.78 -21.16
C LEU A 260 -0.75 -12.57 -19.93
N ILE A 261 -1.98 -13.06 -19.93
CA ILE A 261 -2.56 -13.90 -18.87
C ILE A 261 -3.27 -15.12 -19.48
N GLU A 262 -3.46 -16.14 -18.68
CA GLU A 262 -4.43 -17.21 -18.89
C GLU A 262 -5.46 -17.18 -17.77
N TYR A 263 -6.73 -17.21 -18.12
CA TYR A 263 -7.83 -17.23 -17.18
C TYR A 263 -8.67 -18.50 -17.41
N ALA A 264 -8.76 -19.35 -16.43
CA ALA A 264 -9.54 -20.57 -16.48
C ALA A 264 -10.15 -20.90 -15.11
N ARG A 265 -11.48 -21.19 -15.09
CA ARG A 265 -12.19 -21.72 -13.91
C ARG A 265 -11.95 -20.95 -12.61
N GLY A 266 -11.97 -19.62 -12.65
CA GLY A 266 -11.76 -18.77 -11.47
C GLY A 266 -10.31 -18.68 -11.01
N SER A 267 -9.36 -18.95 -11.90
CA SER A 267 -7.93 -18.81 -11.66
C SER A 267 -7.28 -18.02 -12.79
N VAL A 268 -6.37 -17.13 -12.41
CA VAL A 268 -5.57 -16.31 -13.34
C VAL A 268 -4.11 -16.71 -13.21
N ARG A 269 -3.46 -16.96 -14.34
CA ARG A 269 -2.01 -17.15 -14.43
C ARG A 269 -1.40 -16.06 -15.30
N ILE A 270 -0.38 -15.37 -14.81
CA ILE A 270 0.39 -14.41 -15.59
C ILE A 270 1.38 -15.20 -16.47
N VAL A 271 1.23 -15.06 -17.79
CA VAL A 271 2.05 -15.78 -18.79
C VAL A 271 3.26 -14.96 -19.20
N ASN A 272 3.08 -13.66 -19.39
CA ASN A 272 4.17 -12.76 -19.79
C ASN A 272 4.16 -11.50 -18.91
N ARG A 273 4.91 -11.59 -17.81
CA ARG A 273 4.96 -10.52 -16.81
C ARG A 273 5.45 -9.20 -17.42
N LYS A 274 6.55 -9.21 -18.18
CA LYS A 274 7.11 -7.98 -18.75
C LYS A 274 6.09 -7.25 -19.65
N LYS A 275 5.45 -7.97 -20.56
CA LYS A 275 4.41 -7.38 -21.41
C LYS A 275 3.16 -6.97 -20.63
N LEU A 276 2.86 -7.63 -19.50
CA LEU A 276 1.77 -7.21 -18.62
C LEU A 276 2.14 -5.90 -17.89
N GLU A 277 3.40 -5.71 -17.50
CA GLU A 277 3.90 -4.44 -16.96
C GLU A 277 3.76 -3.31 -17.99
N ASP A 278 4.07 -3.55 -19.26
CA ASP A 278 3.88 -2.59 -20.37
C ASP A 278 2.39 -2.26 -20.63
N SER A 279 1.48 -3.15 -20.25
CA SER A 279 0.02 -2.99 -20.38
C SER A 279 -0.62 -2.36 -19.15
N ALA A 280 0.07 -2.26 -18.04
CA ALA A 280 -0.40 -1.59 -16.85
C ALA A 280 -0.25 -0.08 -16.98
N CYS A 281 -1.05 0.67 -16.20
CA CYS A 281 -0.85 2.11 -16.07
C CYS A 281 0.42 2.42 -15.25
N GLU A 282 0.92 3.64 -15.37
CA GLU A 282 2.07 4.18 -14.61
C GLU A 282 1.92 4.04 -13.10
N CYS A 283 0.67 3.92 -12.61
CA CYS A 283 0.38 3.71 -11.19
C CYS A 283 1.09 2.50 -10.60
N TYR A 284 1.30 1.44 -11.39
CA TYR A 284 2.06 0.28 -10.96
C TYR A 284 3.52 0.66 -10.64
N GLY A 285 4.16 1.38 -11.57
CA GLY A 285 5.55 1.84 -11.41
C GLY A 285 5.72 2.76 -10.20
N VAL A 286 4.78 3.71 -10.01
CA VAL A 286 4.77 4.62 -8.86
C VAL A 286 4.68 3.85 -7.55
N ILE A 287 3.72 2.93 -7.42
CA ILE A 287 3.55 2.14 -6.18
C ILE A 287 4.80 1.30 -5.91
N ARG A 288 5.35 0.62 -6.91
CA ARG A 288 6.58 -0.17 -6.79
C ARG A 288 7.79 0.65 -6.34
N GLN A 289 7.92 1.86 -6.85
CA GLN A 289 9.00 2.77 -6.45
C GLN A 289 8.92 3.05 -4.94
N TYR A 290 7.75 3.42 -4.43
CA TYR A 290 7.60 3.73 -3.00
C TYR A 290 7.65 2.49 -2.11
N ASP A 291 7.17 1.34 -2.57
CA ASP A 291 7.39 0.06 -1.87
C ASP A 291 8.91 -0.21 -1.75
N GLY A 292 9.70 0.11 -2.78
CA GLY A 292 11.15 0.05 -2.76
C GLY A 292 11.83 0.97 -1.73
N GLU A 293 11.22 2.12 -1.41
CA GLU A 293 11.72 3.04 -0.36
C GLU A 293 11.64 2.45 1.06
N LEU A 294 10.82 1.43 1.28
CA LEU A 294 10.82 0.67 2.53
C LEU A 294 12.11 -0.12 2.75
N GLY A 295 12.92 -0.32 1.70
CA GLY A 295 14.13 -1.13 1.76
C GLY A 295 13.87 -2.63 1.89
N LEU A 296 12.63 -3.07 1.72
CA LEU A 296 12.24 -4.47 1.75
C LEU A 296 12.59 -5.12 0.40
N LYS A 297 13.19 -6.31 0.43
CA LYS A 297 13.47 -7.07 -0.79
C LYS A 297 12.28 -7.99 -1.06
N TYR A 298 11.57 -7.70 -2.14
CA TYR A 298 10.61 -8.66 -2.68
C TYR A 298 11.35 -9.88 -3.24
N PRO A 299 10.83 -11.09 -3.06
CA PRO A 299 11.33 -12.25 -3.79
C PRO A 299 11.28 -11.96 -5.30
N LYS A 300 12.34 -12.34 -5.99
CA LYS A 300 12.42 -12.20 -7.46
C LYS A 300 11.63 -13.30 -8.13
#